data_4eb58a691f324717c5aa9cb3b13bf0fc
#
_entry.id   4eb58a691f324717c5aa9cb3b13bf0fc
#
_cell.length_a   1.000
_cell.length_b   1.000
_cell.length_c   1.000
_cell.angle_alpha   90.00
_cell.angle_beta   90.00
_cell.angle_gamma   90.00
#
_symmetry.space_group_name_H-M   'P 1'
#
loop_
_entity.id
_entity.type
_entity.pdbx_description
1 polymer ?
#
loop_
_entity_poly.entity_id
_entity_poly.type
_entity_poly.pdbx_seq_one_letter_code
_entity_poly.pdbx_strand_id
1 'polypeptide(L)'
;MYQRIAHIALVVEDYDEAIEFYTEKLDFTLLEDTRIDEKKRWVMVAPPGAKECCLLLAKAANQRQKESIGNQSGGRVGFFLFTDDLWRDYNNMIDRKIDFIRPPSEFEYGTVTVFKDLYGNLWDLIEPNENNKGLIKE
;
A
#
# COMPACT_ATOMS: atom_id res chain seq x y z
N MET A 1 4.80 14.15 25.51
CA MET A 1 4.42 12.77 25.11
C MET A 1 4.61 12.63 23.61
N TYR A 2 5.13 11.51 23.18
CA TYR A 2 5.34 11.22 21.76
C TYR A 2 4.80 9.82 21.42
N GLN A 3 3.94 9.75 20.41
CA GLN A 3 3.37 8.50 19.92
C GLN A 3 3.31 8.56 18.38
N ARG A 4 3.38 7.41 17.72
CA ARG A 4 3.22 7.31 16.27
C ARG A 4 2.60 5.96 15.92
N ILE A 5 1.95 5.92 14.76
CA ILE A 5 1.51 4.63 14.20
C ILE A 5 2.71 4.03 13.50
N ALA A 6 3.21 2.90 14.01
CA ALA A 6 4.40 2.27 13.48
C ALA A 6 4.09 1.46 12.21
N HIS A 7 3.02 0.68 12.25
CA HIS A 7 2.58 -0.11 11.08
C HIS A 7 1.10 -0.48 11.22
N ILE A 8 0.52 -0.82 10.09
CA ILE A 8 -0.88 -1.22 9.97
C ILE A 8 -0.89 -2.58 9.27
N ALA A 9 -1.73 -3.51 9.76
CA ALA A 9 -1.83 -4.83 9.17
C ALA A 9 -2.63 -4.81 7.88
N LEU A 10 -2.10 -5.45 6.85
CA LEU A 10 -2.79 -5.73 5.60
C LEU A 10 -2.95 -7.24 5.49
N VAL A 11 -4.19 -7.70 5.45
CA VAL A 11 -4.48 -9.13 5.37
C VAL A 11 -4.20 -9.64 3.97
N VAL A 12 -3.41 -10.70 3.89
CA VAL A 12 -2.98 -11.30 2.63
C VAL A 12 -3.28 -12.80 2.62
N GLU A 13 -3.31 -13.40 1.45
CA GLU A 13 -3.50 -14.84 1.33
C GLU A 13 -2.20 -15.60 1.50
N ASP A 14 -1.11 -15.06 0.98
CA ASP A 14 0.20 -15.71 1.00
C ASP A 14 1.30 -14.67 1.17
N TYR A 15 2.26 -14.97 2.05
CA TYR A 15 3.36 -14.03 2.30
C TYR A 15 4.22 -13.80 1.08
N ASP A 16 4.63 -14.86 0.40
CA ASP A 16 5.60 -14.74 -0.70
C ASP A 16 5.02 -14.00 -1.92
N GLU A 17 3.78 -14.30 -2.30
CA GLU A 17 3.17 -13.58 -3.42
C GLU A 17 2.90 -12.11 -3.07
N ALA A 18 2.56 -11.82 -1.82
CA ALA A 18 2.36 -10.44 -1.38
C ALA A 18 3.68 -9.67 -1.37
N ILE A 19 4.76 -10.27 -0.86
CA ILE A 19 6.09 -9.67 -0.89
C ILE A 19 6.50 -9.37 -2.33
N GLU A 20 6.33 -10.33 -3.22
CA GLU A 20 6.68 -10.16 -4.64
C GLU A 20 5.92 -8.98 -5.26
N PHE A 21 4.61 -8.90 -5.03
CA PHE A 21 3.82 -7.81 -5.57
C PHE A 21 4.30 -6.45 -5.06
N TYR A 22 4.40 -6.30 -3.75
CA TYR A 22 4.75 -5.01 -3.17
C TYR A 22 6.18 -4.58 -3.47
N THR A 23 7.13 -5.50 -3.52
CA THR A 23 8.52 -5.16 -3.81
C THR A 23 8.78 -5.01 -5.31
N GLU A 24 8.29 -5.94 -6.14
CA GLU A 24 8.61 -5.95 -7.57
C GLU A 24 7.72 -5.02 -8.39
N LYS A 25 6.45 -4.85 -8.01
CA LYS A 25 5.52 -4.03 -8.78
C LYS A 25 5.35 -2.63 -8.24
N LEU A 26 5.46 -2.43 -6.95
CA LEU A 26 5.30 -1.13 -6.31
C LEU A 26 6.61 -0.53 -5.82
N ASP A 27 7.72 -1.23 -5.95
CA ASP A 27 9.05 -0.80 -5.48
C ASP A 27 9.12 -0.58 -3.96
N PHE A 28 8.22 -1.18 -3.21
CA PHE A 28 8.30 -1.11 -1.75
C PHE A 28 9.56 -1.84 -1.28
N THR A 29 10.07 -1.39 -0.14
CA THR A 29 11.23 -2.01 0.50
C THR A 29 10.75 -3.08 1.47
N LEU A 30 11.31 -4.28 1.39
CA LEU A 30 11.09 -5.32 2.40
C LEU A 30 11.94 -4.97 3.63
N LEU A 31 11.28 -4.59 4.71
CA LEU A 31 11.95 -4.17 5.94
C LEU A 31 12.30 -5.34 6.84
N GLU A 32 11.42 -6.33 6.89
CA GLU A 32 11.63 -7.50 7.75
C GLU A 32 10.85 -8.68 7.19
N ASP A 33 11.42 -9.88 7.33
CA ASP A 33 10.79 -11.14 7.01
C ASP A 33 11.35 -12.18 7.98
N THR A 34 10.69 -12.37 9.11
CA THR A 34 11.14 -13.24 10.18
C THR A 34 10.11 -14.32 10.43
N ARG A 35 10.54 -15.57 10.38
CA ARG A 35 9.67 -16.70 10.71
C ARG A 35 9.43 -16.73 12.21
N ILE A 36 8.16 -16.75 12.61
CA ILE A 36 7.76 -16.85 14.02
C ILE A 36 7.53 -18.32 14.39
N ASP A 37 6.78 -19.04 13.56
CA ASP A 37 6.52 -20.47 13.72
C ASP A 37 6.30 -21.10 12.34
N GLU A 38 5.77 -22.31 12.28
CA GLU A 38 5.56 -23.02 11.01
C GLU A 38 4.58 -22.31 10.07
N LYS A 39 3.68 -21.49 10.59
CA LYS A 39 2.61 -20.86 9.81
C LYS A 39 2.71 -19.35 9.77
N LYS A 40 3.39 -18.74 10.73
CA LYS A 40 3.38 -17.30 10.91
C LYS A 40 4.75 -16.69 10.65
N ARG A 41 4.75 -15.61 9.90
CA ARG A 41 5.94 -14.80 9.63
C ARG A 41 5.64 -13.36 10.01
N TRP A 42 6.67 -12.64 10.39
CA TRP A 42 6.62 -11.21 10.64
C TRP A 42 7.20 -10.51 9.42
N VAL A 43 6.31 -9.96 8.58
CA VAL A 43 6.70 -9.41 7.28
C VAL A 43 6.27 -7.96 7.21
N MET A 44 7.24 -7.07 6.99
CA MET A 44 6.95 -5.64 6.87
C MET A 44 7.51 -5.07 5.58
N VAL A 45 6.71 -4.24 4.92
CA VAL A 45 7.10 -3.52 3.70
C VAL A 45 6.76 -2.04 3.86
N ALA A 46 7.53 -1.20 3.20
CA ALA A 46 7.31 0.25 3.23
C ALA A 46 7.50 0.84 1.84
N PRO A 47 6.79 1.94 1.51
CA PRO A 47 7.05 2.66 0.27
C PRO A 47 8.49 3.12 0.17
N PRO A 48 9.02 3.34 -1.05
CA PRO A 48 10.40 3.81 -1.20
C PRO A 48 10.64 5.10 -0.42
N GLY A 49 11.67 5.11 0.42
CA GLY A 49 12.05 6.28 1.20
C GLY A 49 11.17 6.61 2.40
N ALA A 50 10.11 5.87 2.64
CA ALA A 50 9.20 6.14 3.76
C ALA A 50 9.85 5.78 5.11
N LYS A 51 9.59 6.62 6.11
CA LYS A 51 10.13 6.45 7.46
C LYS A 51 9.05 6.55 8.54
N GLU A 52 7.81 6.84 8.15
CA GLU A 52 6.75 7.15 9.10
C GLU A 52 5.96 5.93 9.52
N CYS A 53 5.46 5.18 8.54
CA CYS A 53 4.58 4.05 8.77
C CYS A 53 4.85 2.98 7.72
N CYS A 54 4.69 1.72 8.09
CA CYS A 54 4.83 0.62 7.14
C CYS A 54 3.62 -0.30 7.22
N LEU A 55 3.59 -1.30 6.34
CA LEU A 55 2.54 -2.31 6.35
C LEU A 55 3.10 -3.62 6.91
N LEU A 56 2.33 -4.24 7.79
CA LEU A 56 2.57 -5.60 8.23
C LEU A 56 1.73 -6.51 7.34
N LEU A 57 2.36 -7.33 6.52
CA LEU A 57 1.65 -8.30 5.69
C LEU A 57 1.24 -9.48 6.59
N ALA A 58 -0.05 -9.63 6.83
CA ALA A 58 -0.59 -10.59 7.78
C ALA A 58 -1.38 -11.68 7.07
N LYS A 59 -0.85 -12.89 7.01
CA LYS A 59 -1.55 -14.01 6.37
C LYS A 59 -2.84 -14.32 7.12
N ALA A 60 -3.94 -14.45 6.38
CA ALA A 60 -5.24 -14.78 6.95
C ALA A 60 -5.17 -16.12 7.70
N ALA A 61 -5.60 -16.12 8.97
CA ALA A 61 -5.49 -17.27 9.86
C ALA A 61 -6.82 -18.00 10.06
N ASN A 62 -7.94 -17.42 9.64
CA ASN A 62 -9.27 -18.01 9.81
C ASN A 62 -10.20 -17.53 8.70
N GLN A 63 -11.42 -18.04 8.67
CA GLN A 63 -12.38 -17.74 7.60
C GLN A 63 -12.74 -16.26 7.55
N ARG A 64 -12.95 -15.62 8.69
CA ARG A 64 -13.30 -14.20 8.75
C ARG A 64 -12.20 -13.32 8.15
N GLN A 65 -10.94 -13.65 8.43
CA GLN A 65 -9.80 -12.94 7.85
C GLN A 65 -9.70 -13.21 6.35
N LYS A 66 -9.92 -14.45 5.91
CA LYS A 66 -9.91 -14.78 4.48
C LYS A 66 -10.95 -13.99 3.70
N GLU A 67 -12.11 -13.77 4.28
CA GLU A 67 -13.18 -12.99 3.65
C GLU A 67 -12.82 -11.52 3.51
N SER A 68 -11.89 -11.00 4.30
CA SER A 68 -11.46 -9.62 4.22
C SER A 68 -10.32 -9.40 3.22
N ILE A 69 -9.70 -10.46 2.69
CA ILE A 69 -8.63 -10.32 1.70
C ILE A 69 -9.16 -9.58 0.47
N GLY A 70 -8.49 -8.47 0.12
CA GLY A 70 -8.90 -7.64 -1.02
C GLY A 70 -10.12 -6.77 -0.77
N ASN A 71 -10.71 -6.85 0.42
CA ASN A 71 -11.90 -6.10 0.79
C ASN A 71 -11.78 -5.57 2.23
N GLN A 72 -10.58 -5.29 2.65
CA GLN A 72 -10.30 -4.90 4.03
C GLN A 72 -10.98 -3.58 4.42
N SER A 73 -11.17 -2.69 3.44
CA SER A 73 -11.80 -1.39 3.65
C SER A 73 -13.28 -1.38 3.22
N GLY A 74 -13.88 -2.53 2.96
CA GLY A 74 -15.29 -2.64 2.60
C GLY A 74 -15.63 -2.10 1.22
N GLY A 75 -14.68 -2.12 0.29
CA GLY A 75 -14.91 -1.71 -1.10
C GLY A 75 -14.58 -0.24 -1.40
N ARG A 76 -14.14 0.50 -0.40
CA ARG A 76 -13.69 1.87 -0.63
C ARG A 76 -12.16 1.93 -0.73
N VAL A 77 -11.62 3.04 -1.22
CA VAL A 77 -10.19 3.31 -1.12
C VAL A 77 -9.82 3.34 0.37
N GLY A 78 -8.86 2.50 0.74
CA GLY A 78 -8.41 2.39 2.13
C GLY A 78 -6.97 2.80 2.35
N PHE A 79 -6.22 2.99 1.28
CA PHE A 79 -4.79 3.31 1.34
C PHE A 79 -4.50 4.51 0.46
N PHE A 80 -3.68 5.41 0.94
CA PHE A 80 -3.38 6.68 0.27
C PHE A 80 -1.86 6.81 0.19
N LEU A 81 -1.33 6.62 -1.01
CA LEU A 81 0.11 6.61 -1.26
C LEU A 81 0.50 7.94 -1.90
N PHE A 82 1.25 8.74 -1.17
CA PHE A 82 1.77 10.00 -1.70
C PHE A 82 3.05 9.74 -2.48
N THR A 83 3.20 10.41 -3.61
CA THR A 83 4.41 10.35 -4.42
C THR A 83 4.84 11.74 -4.83
N ASP A 84 6.13 11.89 -5.11
CA ASP A 84 6.67 13.15 -5.63
C ASP A 84 6.54 13.29 -7.15
N ASP A 85 6.19 12.20 -7.85
CA ASP A 85 6.03 12.22 -9.31
C ASP A 85 5.03 11.14 -9.74
N LEU A 86 3.77 11.51 -9.84
CA LEU A 86 2.69 10.57 -10.14
C LEU A 86 2.82 9.97 -11.54
N TRP A 87 3.15 10.77 -12.55
CA TRP A 87 3.21 10.26 -13.91
C TRP A 87 4.35 9.27 -14.12
N ARG A 88 5.48 9.50 -13.45
CA ARG A 88 6.58 8.53 -13.44
C ARG A 88 6.11 7.20 -12.87
N ASP A 89 5.48 7.24 -11.69
CA ASP A 89 5.04 6.02 -11.00
C ASP A 89 3.90 5.34 -11.74
N TYR A 90 2.95 6.11 -12.25
CA TYR A 90 1.84 5.59 -13.03
C TYR A 90 2.33 4.83 -14.25
N ASN A 91 3.26 5.41 -15.02
CA ASN A 91 3.79 4.78 -16.20
C ASN A 91 4.58 3.50 -15.87
N ASN A 92 5.38 3.52 -14.81
CA ASN A 92 6.09 2.33 -14.33
C ASN A 92 5.13 1.23 -13.91
N MET A 93 4.07 1.61 -13.22
CA MET A 93 3.06 0.65 -12.74
C MET A 93 2.27 0.06 -13.91
N ILE A 94 1.94 0.85 -14.92
CA ILE A 94 1.29 0.35 -16.15
C ILE A 94 2.21 -0.68 -16.84
N ASP A 95 3.49 -0.40 -16.94
CA ASP A 95 4.46 -1.33 -17.55
C ASP A 95 4.54 -2.64 -16.76
N ARG A 96 4.33 -2.59 -15.46
CA ARG A 96 4.34 -3.75 -14.58
C ARG A 96 2.96 -4.41 -14.46
N LYS A 97 2.00 -3.96 -15.27
CA LYS A 97 0.65 -4.52 -15.36
C LYS A 97 -0.17 -4.38 -14.07
N ILE A 98 0.03 -3.28 -13.36
CA ILE A 98 -0.85 -2.91 -12.25
C ILE A 98 -2.22 -2.51 -12.84
N ASP A 99 -3.28 -2.93 -12.16
CA ASP A 99 -4.64 -2.69 -12.60
C ASP A 99 -5.14 -1.35 -12.04
N PHE A 100 -5.35 -0.37 -12.93
CA PHE A 100 -5.88 0.94 -12.55
C PHE A 100 -7.37 1.02 -12.81
N ILE A 101 -8.10 1.63 -11.87
CA ILE A 101 -9.54 1.85 -11.98
C ILE A 101 -9.83 2.98 -12.96
N ARG A 102 -8.99 4.00 -12.96
CA ARG A 102 -9.16 5.19 -13.80
C ARG A 102 -7.80 5.86 -14.05
N PRO A 103 -7.69 6.66 -15.13
CA PRO A 103 -6.48 7.42 -15.39
C PRO A 103 -6.32 8.57 -14.38
N PRO A 104 -5.11 9.14 -14.29
CA PRO A 104 -4.88 10.28 -13.41
C PRO A 104 -5.76 11.48 -13.75
N SER A 105 -6.24 12.16 -12.71
CA SER A 105 -7.04 13.38 -12.81
C SER A 105 -6.58 14.38 -11.77
N GLU A 106 -6.80 15.66 -12.06
CA GLU A 106 -6.46 16.74 -11.14
C GLU A 106 -7.64 17.09 -10.24
N PHE A 107 -7.37 17.28 -8.96
CA PHE A 107 -8.31 17.71 -7.95
C PHE A 107 -7.69 18.85 -7.15
N GLU A 108 -8.48 19.47 -6.25
CA GLU A 108 -7.99 20.59 -5.43
C GLU A 108 -6.79 20.20 -4.56
N TYR A 109 -6.66 18.94 -4.20
CA TYR A 109 -5.61 18.46 -3.30
C TYR A 109 -4.45 17.77 -4.01
N GLY A 110 -4.48 17.69 -5.32
CA GLY A 110 -3.41 17.09 -6.11
C GLY A 110 -3.88 16.31 -7.31
N THR A 111 -2.94 15.61 -7.92
CA THR A 111 -3.21 14.69 -9.03
C THR A 111 -3.38 13.30 -8.46
N VAL A 112 -4.45 12.59 -8.85
CA VAL A 112 -4.83 11.32 -8.24
C VAL A 112 -5.19 10.28 -9.28
N THR A 113 -4.77 9.04 -9.05
CA THR A 113 -5.28 7.87 -9.75
C THR A 113 -5.55 6.78 -8.73
N VAL A 114 -6.32 5.77 -9.11
CA VAL A 114 -6.68 4.66 -8.21
C VAL A 114 -6.24 3.35 -8.82
N PHE A 115 -5.55 2.54 -8.05
CA PHE A 115 -5.15 1.21 -8.50
C PHE A 115 -5.61 0.14 -7.51
N LYS A 116 -5.58 -1.10 -7.96
CA LYS A 116 -5.82 -2.27 -7.13
C LYS A 116 -4.50 -2.94 -6.80
N ASP A 117 -4.36 -3.38 -5.56
CA ASP A 117 -3.24 -4.25 -5.22
C ASP A 117 -3.51 -5.69 -5.70
N LEU A 118 -2.64 -6.61 -5.33
CA LEU A 118 -2.71 -8.01 -5.76
C LEU A 118 -4.06 -8.66 -5.46
N TYR A 119 -4.66 -8.31 -4.32
CA TYR A 119 -5.90 -8.93 -3.88
C TYR A 119 -7.14 -8.10 -4.19
N GLY A 120 -6.98 -6.91 -4.74
CA GLY A 120 -8.08 -6.03 -5.10
C GLY A 120 -8.37 -4.90 -4.14
N ASN A 121 -7.54 -4.70 -3.12
CA ASN A 121 -7.68 -3.52 -2.27
C ASN A 121 -7.43 -2.26 -3.09
N LEU A 122 -8.23 -1.22 -2.84
CA LEU A 122 -8.15 0.02 -3.59
C LEU A 122 -7.19 1.00 -2.92
N TRP A 123 -6.29 1.53 -3.73
CA TRP A 123 -5.27 2.50 -3.33
C TRP A 123 -5.40 3.77 -4.14
N ASP A 124 -5.36 4.93 -3.48
CA ASP A 124 -5.09 6.19 -4.16
C ASP A 124 -3.58 6.35 -4.31
N LEU A 125 -3.15 6.71 -5.51
CA LEU A 125 -1.81 7.23 -5.74
C LEU A 125 -1.97 8.72 -5.97
N ILE A 126 -1.33 9.52 -5.13
CA ILE A 126 -1.55 10.97 -5.07
C ILE A 126 -0.21 11.70 -5.14
N GLU A 127 -0.11 12.63 -6.10
CA GLU A 127 0.94 13.63 -6.05
C GLU A 127 0.31 14.87 -5.42
N PRO A 128 0.57 15.14 -4.13
CA PRO A 128 -0.08 16.25 -3.44
C PRO A 128 0.41 17.59 -3.95
N ASN A 129 -0.47 18.58 -3.89
CA ASN A 129 -0.10 19.96 -4.15
C ASN A 129 0.00 20.71 -2.81
N GLU A 130 0.15 22.04 -2.88
CA GLU A 130 0.31 22.86 -1.68
C GLU A 130 -0.89 22.83 -0.72
N ASN A 131 -2.06 22.40 -1.21
CA ASN A 131 -3.27 22.31 -0.38
C ASN A 131 -3.39 21.01 0.39
N ASN A 132 -2.49 20.03 0.15
CA ASN A 132 -2.57 18.72 0.77
C ASN A 132 -1.18 18.23 1.16
N LYS A 133 -0.78 18.49 2.37
CA LYS A 133 0.55 18.13 2.87
C LYS A 133 0.52 16.97 3.87
N GLY A 134 -0.64 16.35 4.08
CA GLY A 134 -0.79 15.31 5.08
C GLY A 134 -0.52 15.85 6.48
N LEU A 135 0.39 15.22 7.20
CA LEU A 135 0.79 15.67 8.55
C LEU A 135 1.92 16.70 8.54
N ILE A 136 2.45 17.05 7.38
CA ILE A 136 3.55 18.01 7.30
C ILE A 136 2.99 19.40 7.57
N LYS A 137 3.32 19.92 8.72
CA LYS A 137 2.94 21.26 9.16
C LYS A 137 4.22 22.09 9.25
N GLU A 138 4.22 23.22 8.60
CA GLU A 138 5.35 24.16 8.66
C GLU A 138 5.02 25.34 9.55
#